data_f41c62acf297c0e0c7d537066e0f1862
#
_entry.id   f41c62acf297c0e0c7d537066e0f1862
#
_cell.length_a   1.000
_cell.length_b   1.000
_cell.length_c   1.000
_cell.angle_alpha   90.00
_cell.angle_beta   90.00
_cell.angle_gamma   90.00
#
_symmetry.space_group_name_H-M   'P 1'
#
loop_
_entity.id
_entity.type
_entity.pdbx_description
1 polymer ?
#
loop_
_entity_poly.entity_id
_entity_poly.type
_entity_poly.pdbx_seq_one_letter_code
_entity_poly.pdbx_strand_id
1 'polypeptide(L)'
;MAQSRGPNEPYVTQFEASVDSISGLDVALSGTYFYPEGGGQPADRGTIEGIPVVDVQSKDGKVLHTLEREPPFDVGDTIWAVLDREFRTYTMRAHTASHVLYGAGRRVFEDIGYGGFDITDEKVRVDFTTSTDVDDGLLVELERLTNRAIWDSRDVGWEGLPREEAMGLDEIAFNTATEEGVMAEADSIRVVTIDGWDVAACGGTHVSNTREVGPVTVLERSNPGEGLTRIEFAVGPTGIEQRANEHRAALRAAGEIGTTVSALPEEVRRLQSEVESLEPALESFKN
;
A
#
# COMPACT_ATOMS: atom_id res chain seq x y z
N MET A 1 13.45 2.24 24.97
CA MET A 1 12.06 1.86 24.74
C MET A 1 12.08 0.75 23.68
N ALA A 2 11.37 -0.34 23.91
CA ALA A 2 11.36 -1.45 22.94
C ALA A 2 10.46 -1.11 21.76
N GLN A 3 11.01 -0.49 20.74
CA GLN A 3 10.35 -0.35 19.43
C GLN A 3 10.45 -1.67 18.68
N SER A 4 9.50 -1.94 17.78
CA SER A 4 9.60 -3.08 16.86
C SER A 4 10.85 -2.97 16.00
N ARG A 5 11.57 -4.09 15.84
CA ARG A 5 12.69 -4.22 14.91
C ARG A 5 12.22 -4.53 13.48
N GLY A 6 10.94 -4.89 13.32
CA GLY A 6 10.34 -5.25 12.03
C GLY A 6 10.62 -4.25 10.91
N PRO A 7 10.46 -2.93 11.10
CA PRO A 7 10.79 -1.94 10.07
C PRO A 7 12.25 -1.96 9.59
N ASN A 8 13.20 -2.27 10.46
CA ASN A 8 14.62 -2.30 10.12
C ASN A 8 15.11 -3.66 9.61
N GLU A 9 14.47 -4.73 10.06
CA GLU A 9 14.78 -6.12 9.71
C GLU A 9 13.51 -6.85 9.22
N PRO A 10 12.87 -6.38 8.13
CA PRO A 10 11.50 -6.78 7.78
C PRO A 10 11.38 -8.24 7.33
N TYR A 11 12.47 -8.88 6.94
CA TYR A 11 12.50 -10.28 6.51
C TYR A 11 12.62 -11.28 7.67
N VAL A 12 12.85 -10.82 8.91
CA VAL A 12 12.87 -11.69 10.08
C VAL A 12 11.43 -12.05 10.44
N THR A 13 11.12 -13.35 10.37
CA THR A 13 9.78 -13.90 10.64
C THR A 13 9.76 -14.90 11.78
N GLN A 14 10.91 -15.20 12.39
CA GLN A 14 11.01 -16.10 13.54
C GLN A 14 12.10 -15.59 14.49
N PHE A 15 11.82 -15.57 15.77
CA PHE A 15 12.78 -15.08 16.77
C PHE A 15 12.47 -15.58 18.19
N GLU A 16 13.47 -15.53 19.04
CA GLU A 16 13.33 -15.72 20.48
C GLU A 16 13.36 -14.36 21.21
N ALA A 17 12.58 -14.23 22.27
CA ALA A 17 12.59 -13.07 23.13
C ALA A 17 12.20 -13.45 24.57
N SER A 18 12.62 -12.64 25.54
CA SER A 18 12.15 -12.79 26.92
C SER A 18 10.84 -12.03 27.10
N VAL A 19 9.98 -12.53 27.97
CA VAL A 19 8.72 -11.91 28.35
C VAL A 19 9.00 -10.81 29.38
N ASP A 20 8.70 -9.56 29.03
CA ASP A 20 8.91 -8.40 29.93
C ASP A 20 7.73 -8.16 30.88
N SER A 21 6.50 -8.35 30.36
CA SER A 21 5.28 -8.19 31.14
C SER A 21 4.10 -8.93 30.54
N ILE A 22 3.17 -9.35 31.39
CA ILE A 22 1.89 -9.97 31.01
C ILE A 22 0.77 -9.23 31.73
N SER A 23 -0.28 -8.84 31.01
CA SER A 23 -1.49 -8.23 31.56
C SER A 23 -2.73 -8.81 30.88
N GLY A 24 -3.28 -9.88 31.46
CA GLY A 24 -4.35 -10.65 30.82
C GLY A 24 -3.86 -11.31 29.54
N LEU A 25 -4.40 -10.93 28.40
CA LEU A 25 -4.01 -11.43 27.09
C LEU A 25 -2.84 -10.66 26.45
N ASP A 26 -2.50 -9.49 27.00
CA ASP A 26 -1.47 -8.63 26.45
C ASP A 26 -0.08 -9.00 26.97
N VAL A 27 0.84 -9.27 26.06
CA VAL A 27 2.22 -9.66 26.33
C VAL A 27 3.18 -8.64 25.72
N ALA A 28 4.09 -8.10 26.54
CA ALA A 28 5.24 -7.33 26.08
C ALA A 28 6.50 -8.16 26.11
N LEU A 29 7.33 -8.05 25.08
CA LEU A 29 8.59 -8.76 24.91
C LEU A 29 9.78 -7.81 25.03
N SER A 30 10.95 -8.31 25.42
CA SER A 30 12.21 -7.57 25.49
C SER A 30 12.69 -7.02 24.14
N GLY A 31 12.17 -7.58 23.06
CA GLY A 31 12.34 -7.16 21.68
C GLY A 31 11.41 -7.92 20.79
N THR A 32 10.90 -7.30 19.75
CA THR A 32 9.95 -7.92 18.83
C THR A 32 10.21 -7.50 17.40
N TYR A 33 9.81 -8.37 16.46
CA TYR A 33 9.75 -8.08 15.02
C TYR A 33 8.32 -7.93 14.53
N PHE A 34 7.31 -8.17 15.36
CA PHE A 34 5.93 -7.84 15.04
C PHE A 34 5.79 -6.33 14.84
N TYR A 35 5.21 -5.94 13.71
CA TYR A 35 4.87 -4.56 13.43
C TYR A 35 3.55 -4.22 14.15
N PRO A 36 3.53 -3.21 15.02
CA PRO A 36 2.29 -2.72 15.59
C PRO A 36 1.52 -1.90 14.54
N GLU A 37 0.20 -1.98 14.54
CA GLU A 37 -0.64 -1.16 13.67
C GLU A 37 -0.24 0.32 13.75
N GLY A 38 -0.06 0.95 12.59
CA GLY A 38 0.27 2.38 12.54
C GLY A 38 0.56 2.87 11.14
N GLY A 39 0.35 4.17 10.91
CA GLY A 39 0.64 4.81 9.63
C GLY A 39 -0.10 4.24 8.42
N GLY A 40 -1.25 3.57 8.63
CA GLY A 40 -2.02 2.91 7.57
C GLY A 40 -1.53 1.49 7.21
N GLN A 41 -0.50 0.98 7.90
CA GLN A 41 -0.12 -0.42 7.79
C GLN A 41 -0.76 -1.20 8.94
N PRO A 42 -1.46 -2.34 8.67
CA PRO A 42 -2.06 -3.18 9.70
C PRO A 42 -0.99 -3.86 10.57
N ALA A 43 -1.40 -4.27 11.78
CA ALA A 43 -0.59 -5.09 12.66
C ALA A 43 -0.20 -6.42 12.01
N ASP A 44 1.01 -6.89 12.32
CA ASP A 44 1.42 -8.23 11.91
C ASP A 44 0.59 -9.33 12.58
N ARG A 45 0.48 -10.44 11.90
CA ARG A 45 -0.14 -11.68 12.35
C ARG A 45 0.92 -12.72 12.65
N GLY A 46 0.59 -13.69 13.51
CA GLY A 46 1.51 -14.77 13.81
C GLY A 46 1.18 -15.49 15.11
N THR A 47 2.18 -16.10 15.74
CA THR A 47 2.02 -16.85 16.99
C THR A 47 3.16 -16.58 17.98
N ILE A 48 2.87 -16.67 19.28
CA ILE A 48 3.83 -16.75 20.37
C ILE A 48 3.60 -18.07 21.09
N GLU A 49 4.61 -18.95 21.16
CA GLU A 49 4.48 -20.33 21.66
C GLU A 49 3.30 -21.08 21.06
N GLY A 50 3.04 -20.86 19.74
CA GLY A 50 1.94 -21.46 19.00
C GLY A 50 0.55 -20.89 19.35
N ILE A 51 0.45 -19.86 20.18
CA ILE A 51 -0.80 -19.15 20.46
C ILE A 51 -0.94 -18.01 19.45
N PRO A 52 -2.06 -17.89 18.72
CA PRO A 52 -2.29 -16.79 17.78
C PRO A 52 -2.17 -15.42 18.44
N VAL A 53 -1.47 -14.50 17.77
CA VAL A 53 -1.45 -13.07 18.07
C VAL A 53 -2.59 -12.46 17.25
N VAL A 54 -3.58 -11.91 17.94
CA VAL A 54 -4.81 -11.36 17.31
C VAL A 54 -4.70 -9.85 17.08
N ASP A 55 -3.81 -9.18 17.80
CA ASP A 55 -3.53 -7.75 17.63
C ASP A 55 -2.12 -7.40 18.12
N VAL A 56 -1.52 -6.36 17.53
CA VAL A 56 -0.24 -5.78 17.97
C VAL A 56 -0.35 -4.27 17.97
N GLN A 57 -0.19 -3.67 19.15
CA GLN A 57 -0.33 -2.23 19.35
C GLN A 57 0.90 -1.62 20.01
N SER A 58 1.17 -0.35 19.72
CA SER A 58 2.18 0.43 20.42
C SER A 58 1.50 1.27 21.50
N LYS A 59 1.84 1.02 22.77
CA LYS A 59 1.29 1.74 23.91
C LYS A 59 2.36 2.02 24.95
N ASP A 60 2.43 3.26 25.44
CA ASP A 60 3.38 3.71 26.47
C ASP A 60 4.84 3.33 26.15
N GLY A 61 5.22 3.39 24.86
CA GLY A 61 6.57 3.05 24.39
C GLY A 61 6.90 1.56 24.39
N LYS A 62 5.89 0.68 24.52
CA LYS A 62 6.01 -0.77 24.41
C LYS A 62 5.16 -1.29 23.26
N VAL A 63 5.62 -2.38 22.67
CA VAL A 63 4.81 -3.15 21.72
C VAL A 63 4.09 -4.25 22.50
N LEU A 64 2.75 -4.20 22.49
CA LEU A 64 1.87 -5.17 23.15
C LEU A 64 1.33 -6.13 22.09
N HIS A 65 1.43 -7.44 22.39
CA HIS A 65 0.90 -8.52 21.57
C HIS A 65 -0.30 -9.10 22.30
N THR A 66 -1.50 -8.91 21.76
CA THR A 66 -2.73 -9.49 22.32
C THR A 66 -2.87 -10.93 21.80
N LEU A 67 -2.85 -11.90 22.73
CA LEU A 67 -2.99 -13.31 22.40
C LEU A 67 -4.46 -13.73 22.37
N GLU A 68 -4.78 -14.77 21.57
CA GLU A 68 -6.13 -15.34 21.49
C GLU A 68 -6.62 -15.94 22.81
N ARG A 69 -5.69 -16.38 23.68
CA ARG A 69 -5.96 -16.99 25.00
C ARG A 69 -4.83 -16.67 25.98
N GLU A 70 -5.08 -16.90 27.26
CA GLU A 70 -4.07 -16.71 28.31
C GLU A 70 -2.79 -17.49 28.02
N PRO A 71 -1.61 -16.83 28.16
CA PRO A 71 -0.33 -17.46 27.93
C PRO A 71 -0.01 -18.51 29.02
N PRO A 72 0.56 -19.67 28.64
CA PRO A 72 1.00 -20.69 29.61
C PRO A 72 2.42 -20.44 30.14
N PHE A 73 3.00 -19.29 29.90
CA PHE A 73 4.35 -18.88 30.30
C PHE A 73 4.32 -17.66 31.22
N ASP A 74 5.40 -17.43 31.95
CA ASP A 74 5.52 -16.37 32.95
C ASP A 74 6.49 -15.26 32.50
N VAL A 75 6.46 -14.13 33.22
CA VAL A 75 7.43 -13.03 33.04
C VAL A 75 8.83 -13.54 33.31
N GLY A 76 9.76 -13.25 32.40
CA GLY A 76 11.16 -13.71 32.44
C GLY A 76 11.42 -14.98 31.62
N ASP A 77 10.38 -15.69 31.17
CA ASP A 77 10.54 -16.84 30.30
C ASP A 77 11.06 -16.41 28.92
N THR A 78 11.82 -17.28 28.28
CA THR A 78 12.20 -17.16 26.88
C THR A 78 11.15 -17.88 26.03
N ILE A 79 10.58 -17.16 25.07
CA ILE A 79 9.53 -17.67 24.19
C ILE A 79 9.99 -17.67 22.73
N TRP A 80 9.33 -18.50 21.93
CA TRP A 80 9.49 -18.55 20.49
C TRP A 80 8.31 -17.85 19.80
N ALA A 81 8.63 -16.91 18.92
CA ALA A 81 7.67 -16.11 18.17
C ALA A 81 7.82 -16.34 16.67
N VAL A 82 6.70 -16.47 15.97
CA VAL A 82 6.63 -16.72 14.52
C VAL A 82 5.62 -15.78 13.89
N LEU A 83 6.06 -14.94 12.97
CA LEU A 83 5.20 -14.08 12.17
C LEU A 83 4.56 -14.87 11.02
N ASP A 84 3.35 -14.49 10.61
CA ASP A 84 2.79 -14.92 9.34
C ASP A 84 3.60 -14.31 8.19
N ARG A 85 4.44 -15.14 7.59
CA ARG A 85 5.37 -14.73 6.53
C ARG A 85 4.63 -14.23 5.29
N GLU A 86 3.49 -14.84 4.94
CA GLU A 86 2.74 -14.47 3.73
C GLU A 86 2.12 -13.09 3.93
N PHE A 87 1.50 -12.85 5.07
CA PHE A 87 0.92 -11.57 5.43
C PHE A 87 1.98 -10.47 5.54
N ARG A 88 3.11 -10.71 6.23
CA ARG A 88 4.24 -9.78 6.30
C ARG A 88 4.77 -9.43 4.91
N THR A 89 4.97 -10.42 4.05
CA THR A 89 5.45 -10.19 2.69
C THR A 89 4.45 -9.37 1.87
N TYR A 90 3.15 -9.64 2.04
CA TYR A 90 2.10 -8.87 1.41
C TYR A 90 2.13 -7.40 1.86
N THR A 91 2.18 -7.13 3.17
CA THR A 91 2.21 -5.76 3.70
C THR A 91 3.46 -4.99 3.27
N MET A 92 4.64 -5.63 3.25
CA MET A 92 5.87 -5.03 2.73
C MET A 92 5.74 -4.63 1.25
N ARG A 93 5.19 -5.51 0.42
CA ARG A 93 4.94 -5.25 -1.01
C ARG A 93 3.94 -4.13 -1.22
N ALA A 94 2.82 -4.20 -0.51
CA ALA A 94 1.74 -3.22 -0.56
C ALA A 94 2.23 -1.82 -0.14
N HIS A 95 2.99 -1.74 0.95
CA HIS A 95 3.55 -0.49 1.43
C HIS A 95 4.60 0.08 0.47
N THR A 96 5.52 -0.74 -0.02
CA THR A 96 6.49 -0.28 -1.02
C THR A 96 5.80 0.16 -2.31
N ALA A 97 4.75 -0.56 -2.75
CA ALA A 97 3.96 -0.18 -3.92
C ALA A 97 3.33 1.21 -3.77
N SER A 98 2.88 1.61 -2.56
CA SER A 98 2.34 2.95 -2.34
C SER A 98 3.38 4.05 -2.54
N HIS A 99 4.62 3.83 -2.08
CA HIS A 99 5.74 4.74 -2.35
C HIS A 99 6.09 4.79 -3.85
N VAL A 100 6.08 3.65 -4.54
CA VAL A 100 6.32 3.62 -5.99
C VAL A 100 5.22 4.38 -6.73
N LEU A 101 3.95 4.21 -6.34
CA LEU A 101 2.80 4.94 -6.90
C LEU A 101 2.90 6.45 -6.62
N TYR A 102 3.29 6.82 -5.39
CA TYR A 102 3.48 8.22 -5.03
C TYR A 102 4.58 8.88 -5.88
N GLY A 103 5.71 8.19 -6.04
CA GLY A 103 6.79 8.63 -6.94
C GLY A 103 6.37 8.74 -8.41
N ALA A 104 5.43 7.89 -8.88
CA ALA A 104 4.81 8.04 -10.19
C ALA A 104 3.94 9.31 -10.24
N GLY A 105 3.12 9.55 -9.20
CA GLY A 105 2.31 10.75 -9.06
C GLY A 105 3.13 12.04 -9.15
N ARG A 106 4.30 12.10 -8.51
CA ARG A 106 5.24 13.24 -8.61
C ARG A 106 5.66 13.58 -10.04
N ARG A 107 5.56 12.64 -10.97
CA ARG A 107 5.97 12.80 -12.37
C ARG A 107 4.84 13.17 -13.32
N VAL A 108 3.60 12.95 -12.89
CA VAL A 108 2.43 13.14 -13.75
C VAL A 108 1.45 14.18 -13.22
N PHE A 109 1.48 14.51 -11.91
CA PHE A 109 0.64 15.56 -11.34
C PHE A 109 1.38 16.90 -11.36
N GLU A 110 0.64 18.00 -11.53
CA GLU A 110 1.19 19.36 -11.50
C GLU A 110 1.68 19.72 -10.10
N ASP A 111 0.94 19.29 -9.08
CA ASP A 111 1.25 19.40 -7.66
C ASP A 111 0.84 18.11 -6.97
N ILE A 112 1.51 17.78 -5.90
CA ILE A 112 1.21 16.56 -5.14
C ILE A 112 1.48 16.74 -3.66
N GLY A 113 0.54 16.33 -2.85
CA GLY A 113 0.69 16.16 -1.42
C GLY A 113 0.13 14.82 -0.97
N TYR A 114 0.50 14.40 0.21
CA TYR A 114 0.08 13.13 0.79
C TYR A 114 -1.11 13.35 1.72
N GLY A 115 -2.25 12.75 1.39
CA GLY A 115 -3.49 12.90 2.16
C GLY A 115 -3.84 11.73 3.07
N GLY A 116 -3.33 10.53 2.77
CA GLY A 116 -3.60 9.34 3.55
C GLY A 116 -3.19 8.05 2.86
N PHE A 117 -3.16 6.97 3.65
CA PHE A 117 -2.75 5.65 3.20
C PHE A 117 -3.41 4.57 4.05
N ASP A 118 -3.73 3.44 3.44
CA ASP A 118 -4.29 2.30 4.15
C ASP A 118 -4.05 1.00 3.38
N ILE A 119 -3.72 -0.07 4.08
CA ILE A 119 -3.56 -1.42 3.53
C ILE A 119 -4.62 -2.32 4.14
N THR A 120 -5.40 -2.98 3.28
CA THR A 120 -6.29 -4.08 3.66
C THR A 120 -5.77 -5.40 3.10
N ASP A 121 -6.45 -6.51 3.37
CA ASP A 121 -6.09 -7.83 2.84
C ASP A 121 -6.25 -7.92 1.30
N GLU A 122 -7.00 -7.01 0.68
CA GLU A 122 -7.36 -7.07 -0.74
C GLU A 122 -6.81 -5.92 -1.56
N LYS A 123 -6.68 -4.73 -0.96
CA LYS A 123 -6.31 -3.50 -1.67
C LYS A 123 -5.52 -2.53 -0.82
N VAL A 124 -4.90 -1.61 -1.49
CA VAL A 124 -4.18 -0.47 -0.92
C VAL A 124 -4.87 0.80 -1.39
N ARG A 125 -5.00 1.76 -0.49
CA ARG A 125 -5.52 3.09 -0.75
C ARG A 125 -4.43 4.13 -0.54
N VAL A 126 -4.28 5.04 -1.49
CA VAL A 126 -3.48 6.26 -1.34
C VAL A 126 -4.35 7.46 -1.68
N ASP A 127 -4.39 8.42 -0.78
CA ASP A 127 -5.10 9.69 -0.97
C ASP A 127 -4.06 10.78 -1.28
N PHE A 128 -4.21 11.42 -2.43
CA PHE A 128 -3.37 12.53 -2.87
C PHE A 128 -4.11 13.85 -2.69
N THR A 129 -3.38 14.88 -2.27
CA THR A 129 -3.82 16.27 -2.48
C THR A 129 -3.20 16.74 -3.79
N THR A 130 -4.03 17.12 -4.77
CA THR A 130 -3.56 17.61 -6.07
C THR A 130 -4.63 18.48 -6.72
N SER A 131 -4.20 19.51 -7.46
CA SER A 131 -5.07 20.30 -8.32
C SER A 131 -5.27 19.68 -9.70
N THR A 132 -4.50 18.62 -10.01
CA THR A 132 -4.58 17.92 -11.29
C THR A 132 -5.91 17.16 -11.40
N ASP A 133 -6.63 17.38 -12.50
CA ASP A 133 -7.80 16.55 -12.84
C ASP A 133 -7.31 15.18 -13.36
N VAL A 134 -7.43 14.17 -12.51
CA VAL A 134 -6.97 12.80 -12.84
C VAL A 134 -8.05 12.11 -13.66
N ASP A 135 -7.91 12.15 -14.98
CA ASP A 135 -8.75 11.42 -15.91
C ASP A 135 -8.31 9.95 -16.09
N ASP A 136 -9.05 9.18 -16.89
CA ASP A 136 -8.75 7.77 -17.14
C ASP A 136 -7.40 7.58 -17.86
N GLY A 137 -7.00 8.52 -18.71
CA GLY A 137 -5.71 8.49 -19.39
C GLY A 137 -4.55 8.65 -18.43
N LEU A 138 -4.67 9.60 -17.49
CA LEU A 138 -3.67 9.83 -16.46
C LEU A 138 -3.61 8.68 -15.46
N LEU A 139 -4.76 8.05 -15.15
CA LEU A 139 -4.80 6.87 -14.29
C LEU A 139 -4.03 5.68 -14.89
N VAL A 140 -4.22 5.44 -16.21
CA VAL A 140 -3.47 4.41 -16.94
C VAL A 140 -1.98 4.74 -16.98
N GLU A 141 -1.61 6.01 -17.15
CA GLU A 141 -0.20 6.44 -17.15
C GLU A 141 0.45 6.28 -15.77
N LEU A 142 -0.29 6.58 -14.70
CA LEU A 142 0.16 6.37 -13.33
C LEU A 142 0.46 4.89 -13.06
N GLU A 143 -0.45 3.98 -13.45
CA GLU A 143 -0.22 2.53 -13.35
C GLU A 143 0.99 2.09 -14.19
N ARG A 144 1.09 2.59 -15.43
CA ARG A 144 2.20 2.28 -16.33
C ARG A 144 3.55 2.68 -15.75
N LEU A 145 3.66 3.89 -15.19
CA LEU A 145 4.89 4.39 -14.57
C LEU A 145 5.23 3.63 -13.30
N THR A 146 4.23 3.31 -12.47
CA THR A 146 4.39 2.48 -11.28
C THR A 146 5.00 1.12 -11.63
N ASN A 147 4.40 0.41 -12.59
CA ASN A 147 4.90 -0.88 -13.04
C ASN A 147 6.27 -0.76 -13.74
N ARG A 148 6.56 0.36 -14.40
CA ARG A 148 7.88 0.61 -14.99
C ARG A 148 8.96 0.76 -13.93
N ALA A 149 8.70 1.50 -12.85
CA ALA A 149 9.65 1.66 -11.74
C ALA A 149 9.90 0.33 -11.01
N ILE A 150 8.88 -0.54 -10.94
CA ILE A 150 9.03 -1.90 -10.41
C ILE A 150 9.92 -2.74 -11.33
N TRP A 151 9.68 -2.69 -12.63
CA TRP A 151 10.50 -3.37 -13.64
C TRP A 151 11.96 -2.91 -13.64
N ASP A 152 12.21 -1.63 -13.41
CA ASP A 152 13.55 -1.05 -13.34
C ASP A 152 14.40 -1.60 -12.18
N SER A 153 13.78 -2.35 -11.24
CA SER A 153 14.46 -3.06 -10.14
C SER A 153 15.30 -2.11 -9.27
N ARG A 154 14.68 -1.04 -8.77
CA ARG A 154 15.33 -0.01 -7.96
C ARG A 154 15.54 -0.50 -6.54
N ASP A 155 16.67 -0.15 -5.96
CA ASP A 155 16.95 -0.46 -4.56
C ASP A 155 16.06 0.36 -3.63
N VAL A 156 15.60 -0.28 -2.56
CA VAL A 156 14.81 0.33 -1.49
C VAL A 156 15.61 0.24 -0.21
N GLY A 157 15.98 1.39 0.31
CA GLY A 157 16.75 1.53 1.54
C GLY A 157 15.99 2.30 2.61
N TRP A 158 16.43 2.14 3.85
CA TRP A 158 15.92 2.91 4.98
C TRP A 158 17.03 3.18 5.99
N GLU A 159 16.99 4.39 6.57
CA GLU A 159 17.93 4.80 7.58
C GLU A 159 17.31 5.81 8.55
N GLY A 160 17.85 5.90 9.74
CA GLY A 160 17.50 6.94 10.72
C GLY A 160 18.40 8.14 10.53
N LEU A 161 17.82 9.27 10.14
CA LEU A 161 18.53 10.54 9.98
C LEU A 161 18.21 11.48 11.15
N PRO A 162 19.17 12.33 11.58
CA PRO A 162 18.85 13.47 12.43
C PRO A 162 17.73 14.30 11.82
N ARG A 163 16.82 14.81 12.64
CA ARG A 163 15.64 15.53 12.18
C ARG A 163 15.98 16.66 11.22
N GLU A 164 16.99 17.47 11.53
CA GLU A 164 17.40 18.61 10.70
C GLU A 164 17.86 18.14 9.30
N GLU A 165 18.55 17.02 9.24
CA GLU A 165 19.01 16.40 8.00
C GLU A 165 17.84 15.85 7.17
N ALA A 166 16.93 15.12 7.80
CA ALA A 166 15.74 14.60 7.14
C ALA A 166 14.85 15.72 6.57
N MET A 167 14.64 16.80 7.35
CA MET A 167 13.85 17.96 6.93
C MET A 167 14.54 18.80 5.85
N GLY A 168 15.85 18.63 5.67
CA GLY A 168 16.62 19.29 4.61
C GLY A 168 16.65 18.53 3.29
N LEU A 169 16.08 17.32 3.23
CA LEU A 169 16.00 16.55 1.98
C LEU A 169 14.99 17.20 1.04
N ASP A 170 15.43 17.47 -0.19
CA ASP A 170 14.53 17.93 -1.24
C ASP A 170 13.45 16.87 -1.51
N GLU A 171 12.19 17.32 -1.61
CA GLU A 171 11.04 16.47 -1.99
C GLU A 171 10.68 15.33 -1.02
N ILE A 172 11.12 15.36 0.25
CA ILE A 172 10.69 14.34 1.20
C ILE A 172 9.15 14.36 1.37
N ALA A 173 8.52 13.20 1.22
CA ALA A 173 7.10 13.04 1.50
C ALA A 173 6.85 12.82 2.99
N PHE A 174 5.86 13.52 3.52
CA PHE A 174 5.37 13.36 4.89
C PHE A 174 3.88 13.04 4.89
N ASN A 175 3.48 12.07 5.69
CA ASN A 175 2.07 11.88 6.00
C ASN A 175 1.65 12.86 7.10
N THR A 176 1.09 14.00 6.71
CA THR A 176 0.70 15.05 7.63
C THR A 176 -0.37 14.62 8.65
N ALA A 177 -1.21 13.65 8.29
CA ALA A 177 -2.31 13.21 9.15
C ALA A 177 -1.87 12.29 10.31
N THR A 178 -0.78 11.52 10.14
CA THR A 178 -0.36 10.49 11.11
C THR A 178 1.05 10.70 11.67
N GLU A 179 1.92 11.42 10.96
CA GLU A 179 3.35 11.47 11.27
C GLU A 179 3.82 12.84 11.78
N GLU A 180 3.14 13.96 11.46
CA GLU A 180 3.54 15.27 11.96
C GLU A 180 3.59 15.35 13.49
N GLY A 181 2.63 14.70 14.18
CA GLY A 181 2.59 14.66 15.64
C GLY A 181 3.70 13.81 16.26
N VAL A 182 3.99 12.65 15.68
CA VAL A 182 5.02 11.71 16.18
C VAL A 182 6.42 12.19 15.82
N MET A 183 6.60 12.80 14.66
CA MET A 183 7.86 13.34 14.19
C MET A 183 8.22 14.69 14.83
N ALA A 184 7.23 15.44 15.30
CA ALA A 184 7.47 16.76 15.92
C ALA A 184 8.35 16.63 17.16
N GLU A 185 8.34 15.51 17.86
CA GLU A 185 9.08 15.27 19.12
C GLU A 185 10.27 14.31 18.97
N ALA A 186 10.48 13.71 17.77
CA ALA A 186 11.55 12.73 17.57
C ALA A 186 12.88 13.39 17.18
N ASP A 187 13.98 13.03 17.84
CA ASP A 187 15.34 13.47 17.53
C ASP A 187 15.85 12.88 16.21
N SER A 188 15.31 11.75 15.78
CA SER A 188 15.67 11.02 14.55
C SER A 188 14.42 10.58 13.80
N ILE A 189 14.43 10.80 12.49
CA ILE A 189 13.35 10.42 11.56
C ILE A 189 13.85 9.25 10.71
N ARG A 190 13.04 8.17 10.63
CA ARG A 190 13.32 7.09 9.69
C ARG A 190 12.88 7.52 8.29
N VAL A 191 13.83 7.49 7.36
CA VAL A 191 13.62 7.84 5.97
C VAL A 191 13.72 6.57 5.12
N VAL A 192 12.75 6.36 4.25
CA VAL A 192 12.73 5.31 3.24
C VAL A 192 13.01 5.94 1.88
N THR A 193 13.97 5.38 1.15
CA THR A 193 14.38 5.86 -0.16
C THR A 193 14.22 4.76 -1.20
N ILE A 194 13.55 5.06 -2.30
CA ILE A 194 13.55 4.28 -3.53
C ILE A 194 14.47 4.99 -4.53
N ASP A 195 15.57 4.36 -4.89
CA ASP A 195 16.67 4.99 -5.65
C ASP A 195 16.19 5.73 -6.90
N GLY A 196 16.46 7.06 -6.94
CA GLY A 196 16.05 7.96 -8.03
C GLY A 196 14.54 8.02 -8.29
N TRP A 197 13.70 7.65 -7.31
CA TRP A 197 12.26 7.56 -7.51
C TRP A 197 11.42 8.27 -6.43
N ASP A 198 11.64 7.95 -5.16
CA ASP A 198 10.88 8.53 -4.05
C ASP A 198 11.71 8.58 -2.77
N VAL A 199 11.42 9.56 -1.92
CA VAL A 199 11.99 9.72 -0.57
C VAL A 199 10.87 10.10 0.37
N ALA A 200 10.69 9.34 1.45
CA ALA A 200 9.62 9.59 2.40
C ALA A 200 10.03 9.28 3.84
N ALA A 201 9.52 10.05 4.77
CA ALA A 201 9.54 9.70 6.17
C ALA A 201 8.51 8.59 6.42
N CYS A 202 8.96 7.42 6.83
CA CYS A 202 8.10 6.26 6.95
C CYS A 202 8.58 5.26 8.01
N GLY A 203 7.66 4.86 8.91
CA GLY A 203 7.91 3.88 9.97
C GLY A 203 7.54 2.43 9.60
N GLY A 204 7.03 2.18 8.40
CA GLY A 204 6.52 0.87 7.99
C GLY A 204 7.57 -0.13 7.53
N THR A 205 7.10 -1.31 7.12
CA THR A 205 7.96 -2.38 6.59
C THR A 205 7.98 -2.37 5.07
N HIS A 206 9.17 -2.54 4.48
CA HIS A 206 9.36 -2.47 3.02
C HIS A 206 10.15 -3.66 2.49
N VAL A 207 9.98 -3.96 1.20
CA VAL A 207 10.89 -4.84 0.46
C VAL A 207 12.20 -4.11 0.16
N SER A 208 13.28 -4.83 -0.08
CA SER A 208 14.60 -4.24 -0.34
C SER A 208 14.83 -3.82 -1.79
N ASN A 209 13.96 -4.23 -2.70
CA ASN A 209 14.03 -3.86 -4.12
C ASN A 209 12.63 -3.83 -4.73
N THR A 210 12.35 -2.84 -5.59
CA THR A 210 11.02 -2.65 -6.18
C THR A 210 10.51 -3.86 -6.98
N ARG A 211 11.38 -4.66 -7.57
CA ARG A 211 11.00 -5.91 -8.29
C ARG A 211 10.25 -6.91 -7.40
N GLU A 212 10.46 -6.87 -6.08
CA GLU A 212 9.79 -7.78 -5.15
C GLU A 212 8.30 -7.46 -4.97
N VAL A 213 7.88 -6.24 -5.31
CA VAL A 213 6.48 -5.81 -5.29
C VAL A 213 5.64 -6.66 -6.24
N GLY A 214 6.18 -6.96 -7.43
CA GLY A 214 5.42 -7.59 -8.51
C GLY A 214 4.47 -6.58 -9.19
N PRO A 215 3.55 -7.05 -10.05
CA PRO A 215 2.65 -6.15 -10.76
C PRO A 215 1.68 -5.44 -9.83
N VAL A 216 1.47 -4.16 -10.12
CA VAL A 216 0.45 -3.31 -9.50
C VAL A 216 -0.68 -3.10 -10.50
N THR A 217 -1.91 -3.27 -10.05
CA THR A 217 -3.12 -2.99 -10.84
C THR A 217 -3.93 -1.92 -10.11
N VAL A 218 -4.13 -0.78 -10.77
CA VAL A 218 -5.04 0.26 -10.27
C VAL A 218 -6.47 -0.24 -10.42
N LEU A 219 -7.25 -0.16 -9.34
CA LEU A 219 -8.62 -0.67 -9.27
C LEU A 219 -9.63 0.43 -9.53
N GLU A 220 -9.47 1.55 -8.83
CA GLU A 220 -10.46 2.62 -8.82
C GLU A 220 -9.83 3.95 -8.48
N ARG A 221 -10.44 5.01 -9.02
CA ARG A 221 -10.25 6.40 -8.61
C ARG A 221 -11.55 6.94 -8.05
N SER A 222 -11.48 7.62 -6.93
CA SER A 222 -12.63 8.31 -6.33
C SER A 222 -12.21 9.65 -5.74
N ASN A 223 -13.20 10.49 -5.45
CA ASN A 223 -12.99 11.77 -4.79
C ASN A 223 -13.72 11.74 -3.44
N PRO A 224 -13.02 11.53 -2.32
CA PRO A 224 -13.63 11.49 -1.00
C PRO A 224 -14.03 12.88 -0.46
N GLY A 225 -13.78 13.95 -1.21
CA GLY A 225 -13.96 15.34 -0.79
C GLY A 225 -12.67 16.01 -0.36
N GLU A 226 -12.78 17.27 0.12
CA GLU A 226 -11.66 18.04 0.71
C GLU A 226 -10.44 18.26 -0.21
N GLY A 227 -10.63 18.18 -1.53
CA GLY A 227 -9.52 18.32 -2.50
C GLY A 227 -8.63 17.07 -2.61
N LEU A 228 -9.11 15.92 -2.10
CA LEU A 228 -8.40 14.66 -2.17
C LEU A 228 -8.77 13.89 -3.44
N THR A 229 -7.78 13.30 -4.07
CA THR A 229 -7.94 12.25 -5.09
C THR A 229 -7.49 10.93 -4.50
N ARG A 230 -8.42 10.00 -4.36
CA ARG A 230 -8.19 8.65 -3.86
C ARG A 230 -7.89 7.71 -5.02
N ILE A 231 -6.82 6.96 -4.90
CA ILE A 231 -6.48 5.87 -5.83
C ILE A 231 -6.38 4.58 -5.02
N GLU A 232 -7.16 3.59 -5.43
CA GLU A 232 -7.11 2.23 -4.91
C GLU A 232 -6.40 1.32 -5.90
N PHE A 233 -5.54 0.47 -5.40
CA PHE A 233 -4.80 -0.49 -6.22
C PHE A 233 -4.59 -1.81 -5.46
N ALA A 234 -4.25 -2.85 -6.20
CA ALA A 234 -3.92 -4.16 -5.65
C ALA A 234 -2.53 -4.62 -6.10
N VAL A 235 -1.89 -5.39 -5.23
CA VAL A 235 -0.64 -6.10 -5.50
C VAL A 235 -0.86 -7.61 -5.40
N GLY A 236 0.02 -8.39 -6.05
CA GLY A 236 -0.02 -9.84 -5.96
C GLY A 236 -1.25 -10.49 -6.59
N PRO A 237 -1.76 -11.60 -6.02
CA PRO A 237 -2.83 -12.40 -6.66
C PRO A 237 -4.09 -11.60 -7.00
N THR A 238 -4.55 -10.72 -6.12
CA THR A 238 -5.75 -9.89 -6.32
C THR A 238 -5.59 -8.98 -7.54
N GLY A 239 -4.47 -8.28 -7.67
CA GLY A 239 -4.19 -7.41 -8.82
C GLY A 239 -4.05 -8.20 -10.13
N ILE A 240 -3.42 -9.38 -10.07
CA ILE A 240 -3.27 -10.27 -11.24
C ILE A 240 -4.64 -10.75 -11.73
N GLU A 241 -5.51 -11.20 -10.83
CA GLU A 241 -6.85 -11.68 -11.20
C GLU A 241 -7.74 -10.55 -11.73
N GLN A 242 -7.67 -9.36 -11.12
CA GLN A 242 -8.38 -8.18 -11.61
C GLN A 242 -7.98 -7.86 -13.07
N ARG A 243 -6.69 -7.80 -13.35
CA ARG A 243 -6.20 -7.54 -14.72
C ARG A 243 -6.61 -8.64 -15.71
N ALA A 244 -6.60 -9.91 -15.27
CA ALA A 244 -7.08 -11.02 -16.09
C ALA A 244 -8.58 -10.91 -16.40
N ASN A 245 -9.40 -10.45 -15.43
CA ASN A 245 -10.83 -10.23 -15.61
C ASN A 245 -11.10 -9.09 -16.60
N GLU A 246 -10.43 -7.96 -16.48
CA GLU A 246 -10.52 -6.82 -17.40
C GLU A 246 -10.14 -7.22 -18.82
N HIS A 247 -9.02 -7.92 -18.98
CA HIS A 247 -8.58 -8.41 -20.28
C HIS A 247 -9.60 -9.38 -20.91
N ARG A 248 -10.15 -10.29 -20.11
CA ARG A 248 -11.18 -11.23 -20.54
C ARG A 248 -12.47 -10.51 -20.98
N ALA A 249 -12.88 -9.48 -20.23
CA ALA A 249 -14.04 -8.67 -20.59
C ALA A 249 -13.81 -7.91 -21.91
N ALA A 250 -12.64 -7.30 -22.09
CA ALA A 250 -12.28 -6.61 -23.33
C ALA A 250 -12.27 -7.55 -24.55
N LEU A 251 -11.69 -8.76 -24.41
CA LEU A 251 -11.69 -9.77 -25.48
C LEU A 251 -13.10 -10.24 -25.85
N ARG A 252 -13.99 -10.45 -24.86
CA ARG A 252 -15.38 -10.82 -25.10
C ARG A 252 -16.13 -9.72 -25.85
N ALA A 253 -16.03 -8.46 -25.39
CA ALA A 253 -16.68 -7.32 -26.05
C ALA A 253 -16.21 -7.16 -27.50
N ALA A 254 -14.91 -7.29 -27.76
CA ALA A 254 -14.35 -7.26 -29.11
C ALA A 254 -14.90 -8.40 -29.99
N GLY A 255 -15.01 -9.61 -29.43
CA GLY A 255 -15.58 -10.77 -30.14
C GLY A 255 -17.06 -10.61 -30.49
N GLU A 256 -17.88 -10.07 -29.58
CA GLU A 256 -19.31 -9.82 -29.81
C GLU A 256 -19.55 -8.76 -30.90
N ILE A 257 -18.69 -7.74 -30.94
CA ILE A 257 -18.76 -6.66 -31.98
C ILE A 257 -18.12 -7.12 -33.30
N GLY A 258 -17.26 -8.15 -33.29
CA GLY A 258 -16.52 -8.61 -34.45
C GLY A 258 -15.30 -7.74 -34.79
N THR A 259 -14.63 -7.21 -33.79
CA THR A 259 -13.48 -6.30 -33.91
C THR A 259 -12.28 -6.74 -33.06
N THR A 260 -11.23 -5.93 -33.00
CA THR A 260 -10.09 -6.11 -32.08
C THR A 260 -10.25 -5.24 -30.83
N VAL A 261 -9.59 -5.61 -29.71
CA VAL A 261 -9.63 -4.82 -28.48
C VAL A 261 -9.19 -3.36 -28.72
N SER A 262 -8.16 -3.16 -29.55
CA SER A 262 -7.66 -1.81 -29.87
C SER A 262 -8.63 -0.95 -30.67
N ALA A 263 -9.53 -1.56 -31.46
CA ALA A 263 -10.53 -0.87 -32.28
C ALA A 263 -11.89 -0.72 -31.57
N LEU A 264 -12.07 -1.29 -30.37
CA LEU A 264 -13.33 -1.20 -29.61
C LEU A 264 -13.86 0.23 -29.47
N PRO A 265 -13.07 1.24 -29.08
CA PRO A 265 -13.59 2.59 -28.90
C PRO A 265 -14.14 3.22 -30.19
N GLU A 266 -13.55 2.88 -31.34
CA GLU A 266 -13.98 3.36 -32.63
C GLU A 266 -15.28 2.66 -33.07
N GLU A 267 -15.35 1.35 -32.96
CA GLU A 267 -16.52 0.57 -33.28
C GLU A 267 -17.75 0.90 -32.43
N VAL A 268 -17.54 1.13 -31.12
CA VAL A 268 -18.62 1.58 -30.23
C VAL A 268 -19.18 2.93 -30.71
N ARG A 269 -18.32 3.90 -31.02
CA ARG A 269 -18.77 5.21 -31.54
C ARG A 269 -19.53 5.05 -32.86
N ARG A 270 -19.05 4.19 -33.78
CA ARG A 270 -19.72 3.91 -35.04
C ARG A 270 -21.14 3.35 -34.82
N LEU A 271 -21.25 2.35 -33.91
CA LEU A 271 -22.55 1.74 -33.57
C LEU A 271 -23.50 2.74 -32.92
N GLN A 272 -23.02 3.59 -32.01
CA GLN A 272 -23.84 4.66 -31.42
C GLN A 272 -24.39 5.61 -32.46
N SER A 273 -23.53 6.09 -33.37
CA SER A 273 -23.98 6.97 -34.49
C SER A 273 -24.97 6.28 -35.42
N GLU A 274 -24.83 4.99 -35.65
CA GLU A 274 -25.77 4.22 -36.47
C GLU A 274 -27.14 4.09 -35.76
N VAL A 275 -27.17 3.83 -34.48
CA VAL A 275 -28.40 3.81 -33.67
C VAL A 275 -29.09 5.17 -33.72
N GLU A 276 -28.37 6.26 -33.47
CA GLU A 276 -28.91 7.63 -33.52
C GLU A 276 -29.48 7.98 -34.89
N SER A 277 -28.92 7.45 -35.97
CA SER A 277 -29.44 7.68 -37.34
C SER A 277 -30.69 6.87 -37.66
N LEU A 278 -30.86 5.70 -37.04
CA LEU A 278 -31.99 4.80 -37.29
C LEU A 278 -33.24 5.18 -36.45
N GLU A 279 -33.08 5.81 -35.30
CA GLU A 279 -34.22 6.23 -34.47
C GLU A 279 -35.22 7.14 -35.17
N PRO A 280 -34.82 8.25 -35.85
CA PRO A 280 -35.74 9.10 -36.59
C PRO A 280 -36.40 8.38 -37.79
N ALA A 281 -35.67 7.49 -38.46
CA ALA A 281 -36.21 6.68 -39.53
C ALA A 281 -37.34 5.75 -39.06
N LEU A 282 -37.14 5.14 -37.89
CA LEU A 282 -38.15 4.28 -37.25
C LEU A 282 -39.40 5.06 -36.83
N GLU A 283 -39.24 6.30 -36.31
CA GLU A 283 -40.37 7.17 -35.96
C GLU A 283 -41.17 7.59 -37.20
N SER A 284 -40.52 7.84 -38.34
CA SER A 284 -41.20 8.19 -39.57
C SER A 284 -42.02 7.05 -40.16
N PHE A 285 -41.74 5.79 -39.84
CA PHE A 285 -42.51 4.61 -40.25
C PHE A 285 -43.68 4.31 -39.31
N LYS A 286 -43.75 4.90 -38.14
CA LYS A 286 -44.83 4.71 -37.16
C LYS A 286 -45.98 5.74 -37.33
N ASN A 287 -45.76 6.81 -38.09
CA ASN A 287 -46.74 7.85 -38.46
C ASN A 287 -47.26 7.65 -39.88
#